data_fc682abb8173095f266b5d55621c1cf9
#
_entry.id   fc682abb8173095f266b5d55621c1cf9
#
_cell.length_a   1.000
_cell.length_b   1.000
_cell.length_c   1.000
_cell.angle_alpha   90.00
_cell.angle_beta   90.00
_cell.angle_gamma   90.00
#
_symmetry.space_group_name_H-M   'P 1'
#
loop_
_entity.id
_entity.type
_entity.pdbx_description
1 polymer ?
#
loop_
_entity_poly.entity_id
_entity_poly.type
_entity_poly.pdbx_seq_one_letter_code
_entity_poly.pdbx_strand_id
1 'polypeptide(L)'
;MISKNEVVSKIKQCGIVAIVRADDSKKAFKIAQACIEGGLFAVEITFTVPGAKDVIKDLVKKYSSNKIIIGAGTVNDAEIARTAILEGAQFIVSPYLDEDCVKLCNSYGI
;
A
#
# COMPACT_ATOMS: atom_id res chain seq x y z
N MET A 1 11.22 -9.21 -5.34
CA MET A 1 10.39 -8.74 -4.19
C MET A 1 11.28 -8.47 -3.00
N ILE A 2 11.14 -7.33 -2.37
CA ILE A 2 11.91 -6.99 -1.18
C ILE A 2 11.29 -7.61 0.08
N SER A 3 12.11 -7.87 1.09
CA SER A 3 11.66 -8.48 2.34
C SER A 3 10.87 -7.48 3.20
N LYS A 4 10.08 -8.00 4.16
CA LYS A 4 9.39 -7.20 5.18
C LYS A 4 10.35 -6.21 5.86
N ASN A 5 11.53 -6.66 6.26
CA ASN A 5 12.51 -5.81 6.94
C ASN A 5 13.01 -4.67 6.04
N GLU A 6 13.20 -4.94 4.76
CA GLU A 6 13.58 -3.90 3.80
C GLU A 6 12.46 -2.89 3.59
N VAL A 7 11.20 -3.34 3.53
CA VAL A 7 10.03 -2.43 3.46
C VAL A 7 9.99 -1.51 4.67
N VAL A 8 10.09 -2.08 5.88
CA VAL A 8 10.09 -1.29 7.13
C VAL A 8 11.26 -0.31 7.16
N SER A 9 12.45 -0.74 6.75
CA SER A 9 13.63 0.12 6.68
C SER A 9 13.42 1.29 5.74
N LYS A 10 12.86 1.04 4.56
CA LYS A 10 12.57 2.09 3.57
C LYS A 10 11.51 3.09 4.06
N ILE A 11 10.46 2.61 4.73
CA ILE A 11 9.45 3.48 5.35
C ILE A 11 10.11 4.40 6.39
N LYS A 12 10.95 3.85 7.24
CA LYS A 12 11.71 4.63 8.24
C LYS A 12 12.62 5.67 7.56
N GLN A 13 13.30 5.29 6.50
CA GLN A 13 14.16 6.17 5.72
C GLN A 13 13.38 7.32 5.08
N CYS A 14 12.18 7.04 4.56
CA CYS A 14 11.30 8.05 4.00
C CYS A 14 10.82 9.04 5.07
N GLY A 15 10.53 8.53 6.26
CA GLY A 15 10.05 9.31 7.42
C GLY A 15 8.60 9.77 7.31
N ILE A 16 7.98 9.63 6.14
CA ILE A 16 6.61 10.05 5.86
C ILE A 16 5.96 8.99 4.97
N VAL A 17 4.71 8.63 5.27
CA VAL A 17 3.86 7.84 4.38
C VAL A 17 2.70 8.72 3.93
N ALA A 18 2.54 8.89 2.63
CA ALA A 18 1.38 9.59 2.08
C ALA A 18 0.17 8.66 2.11
N ILE A 19 -0.87 9.06 2.85
CA ILE A 19 -2.15 8.33 2.91
C ILE A 19 -3.08 8.94 1.87
N VAL A 20 -3.43 8.18 0.85
CA VAL A 20 -4.22 8.65 -0.29
C VAL A 20 -5.67 8.24 -0.13
N ARG A 21 -6.55 9.22 -0.10
CA ARG A 21 -8.02 9.09 -0.11
C ARG A 21 -8.57 9.93 -1.25
N ALA A 22 -9.56 9.42 -1.96
CA ALA A 22 -10.22 10.14 -3.05
C ALA A 22 -11.59 9.53 -3.34
N ASP A 23 -12.43 10.27 -4.07
CA ASP A 23 -13.77 9.84 -4.43
C ASP A 23 -13.81 8.80 -5.55
N ASP A 24 -12.74 8.72 -6.32
CA ASP A 24 -12.60 7.78 -7.43
C ASP A 24 -11.15 7.30 -7.59
N SER A 25 -10.99 6.20 -8.31
CA SER A 25 -9.70 5.56 -8.54
C SER A 25 -8.73 6.42 -9.36
N LYS A 26 -9.23 7.14 -10.36
CA LYS A 26 -8.41 7.99 -11.22
C LYS A 26 -7.79 9.14 -10.45
N LYS A 27 -8.58 9.78 -9.59
CA LYS A 27 -8.11 10.85 -8.70
C LYS A 27 -7.09 10.32 -7.68
N ALA A 28 -7.36 9.16 -7.07
CA ALA A 28 -6.43 8.52 -6.14
C ALA A 28 -5.08 8.22 -6.80
N PHE A 29 -5.09 7.68 -8.01
CA PHE A 29 -3.87 7.41 -8.77
C PHE A 29 -3.06 8.70 -9.00
N LYS A 30 -3.72 9.78 -9.44
CA LYS A 30 -3.06 11.07 -9.68
C LYS A 30 -2.46 11.68 -8.42
N ILE A 31 -3.16 11.59 -7.28
CA ILE A 31 -2.66 12.07 -6.00
C ILE A 31 -1.41 11.29 -5.59
N ALA A 32 -1.48 9.95 -5.66
CA ALA A 32 -0.34 9.10 -5.36
C ALA A 32 0.87 9.41 -6.25
N GLN A 33 0.63 9.56 -7.54
CA GLN A 33 1.65 9.94 -8.52
C GLN A 33 2.29 11.28 -8.17
N ALA A 34 1.51 12.28 -7.83
CA ALA A 34 2.02 13.60 -7.43
C ALA A 34 2.90 13.53 -6.17
N CYS A 35 2.51 12.72 -5.18
CA CYS A 35 3.31 12.49 -3.98
C CYS A 35 4.67 11.84 -4.33
N ILE A 36 4.66 10.84 -5.19
CA ILE A 36 5.88 10.14 -5.64
C ILE A 36 6.78 11.09 -6.43
N GLU A 37 6.23 11.84 -7.37
CA GLU A 37 6.99 12.83 -8.16
C GLU A 37 7.53 13.97 -7.31
N GLY A 38 6.86 14.28 -6.19
CA GLY A 38 7.32 15.26 -5.19
C GLY A 38 8.43 14.74 -4.27
N GLY A 39 8.81 13.46 -4.38
CA GLY A 39 9.94 12.90 -3.64
C GLY A 39 9.58 11.91 -2.54
N LEU A 40 8.30 11.62 -2.31
CA LEU A 40 7.90 10.56 -1.37
C LEU A 40 8.01 9.20 -2.03
N PHE A 41 8.56 8.23 -1.32
CA PHE A 41 8.68 6.87 -1.83
C PHE A 41 7.94 5.81 -0.99
N ALA A 42 7.06 6.26 -0.08
CA ALA A 42 6.14 5.40 0.64
C ALA A 42 4.72 5.98 0.53
N VAL A 43 3.82 5.24 -0.10
CA VAL A 43 2.44 5.68 -0.37
C VAL A 43 1.47 4.56 0.02
N GLU A 44 0.38 4.95 0.66
CA GLU A 44 -0.69 4.07 1.10
C GLU A 44 -1.99 4.44 0.40
N ILE A 45 -2.60 3.48 -0.27
CA ILE A 45 -3.94 3.64 -0.86
C ILE A 45 -4.96 3.06 0.12
N THR A 46 -5.91 3.88 0.58
CA THR A 46 -6.95 3.40 1.50
C THR A 46 -8.05 2.65 0.75
N PHE A 47 -8.54 1.57 1.34
CA PHE A 47 -9.65 0.77 0.76
C PHE A 47 -11.01 1.46 0.87
N THR A 48 -11.06 2.70 1.34
CA THR A 48 -12.20 3.59 1.18
C THR A 48 -12.31 4.17 -0.24
N VAL A 49 -11.22 4.12 -1.01
CA VAL A 49 -11.21 4.55 -2.41
C VAL A 49 -11.92 3.51 -3.27
N PRO A 50 -12.95 3.90 -4.07
CA PRO A 50 -13.54 2.98 -5.04
C PRO A 50 -12.48 2.45 -6.00
N GLY A 51 -12.40 1.12 -6.15
CA GLY A 51 -11.38 0.49 -7.00
C GLY A 51 -9.95 0.55 -6.45
N ALA A 52 -9.78 0.66 -5.14
CA ALA A 52 -8.45 0.77 -4.49
C ALA A 52 -7.47 -0.32 -4.94
N LYS A 53 -7.93 -1.57 -5.11
CA LYS A 53 -7.09 -2.68 -5.58
C LYS A 53 -6.47 -2.39 -6.96
N ASP A 54 -7.25 -1.81 -7.87
CA ASP A 54 -6.78 -1.49 -9.21
C ASP A 54 -5.79 -0.31 -9.20
N VAL A 55 -6.01 0.65 -8.31
CA VAL A 55 -5.05 1.75 -8.09
C VAL A 55 -3.71 1.21 -7.59
N ILE A 56 -3.72 0.28 -6.63
CA ILE A 56 -2.50 -0.37 -6.13
C ILE A 56 -1.79 -1.10 -7.27
N LYS A 57 -2.50 -1.92 -8.02
CA LYS A 57 -1.98 -2.67 -9.16
C LYS A 57 -1.30 -1.76 -10.19
N ASP A 58 -1.97 -0.68 -10.57
CA ASP A 58 -1.45 0.25 -11.57
C ASP A 58 -0.23 1.03 -11.07
N LEU A 59 -0.23 1.43 -9.80
CA LEU A 59 0.92 2.08 -9.18
C LEU A 59 2.12 1.12 -9.09
N VAL A 60 1.90 -0.11 -8.65
CA VAL A 60 2.96 -1.13 -8.58
C VAL A 60 3.54 -1.39 -9.96
N LYS A 61 2.70 -1.50 -10.98
CA LYS A 61 3.14 -1.69 -12.37
C LYS A 61 3.95 -0.51 -12.89
N LYS A 62 3.49 0.72 -12.61
CA LYS A 62 4.17 1.94 -13.06
C LYS A 62 5.49 2.18 -12.35
N TYR A 63 5.53 1.91 -11.05
CA TYR A 63 6.69 2.17 -10.20
C TYR A 63 7.35 0.88 -9.73
N SER A 64 7.57 -0.06 -10.64
CA SER A 64 8.13 -1.39 -10.37
C SER A 64 9.59 -1.38 -9.87
N SER A 65 10.21 -0.22 -9.76
CA SER A 65 11.54 -0.09 -9.16
C SER A 65 11.47 -0.28 -7.64
N ASN A 66 12.54 -0.84 -7.07
CA ASN A 66 12.67 -1.07 -5.62
C ASN A 66 12.69 0.21 -4.75
N LYS A 67 12.51 1.37 -5.36
CA LYS A 67 12.56 2.66 -4.65
C LYS A 67 11.21 3.06 -4.07
N ILE A 68 10.12 2.68 -4.72
CA ILE A 68 8.77 3.09 -4.30
C ILE A 68 8.09 1.95 -3.56
N ILE A 69 7.55 2.26 -2.39
CA ILE A 69 6.81 1.33 -1.54
C ILE A 69 5.33 1.69 -1.60
N ILE A 70 4.52 0.78 -2.10
CA ILE A 70 3.07 0.93 -2.18
C ILE A 70 2.42 0.01 -1.16
N GLY A 71 1.57 0.56 -0.32
CA GLY A 71 0.81 -0.18 0.68
C GLY A 71 -0.69 0.05 0.58
N ALA A 72 -1.43 -0.70 1.36
CA ALA A 72 -2.88 -0.60 1.49
C ALA A 72 -3.27 -0.20 2.91
N GLY A 73 -4.18 0.75 3.02
CA GLY A 73 -4.73 1.21 4.30
C GLY A 73 -6.23 0.99 4.41
N THR A 74 -6.75 1.19 5.61
CA THR A 74 -8.13 0.90 5.97
C THR A 74 -8.52 -0.54 5.63
N VAL A 75 -7.58 -1.45 5.87
CA VAL A 75 -7.75 -2.88 5.65
C VAL A 75 -8.41 -3.47 6.88
N ASN A 76 -9.70 -3.78 6.78
CA ASN A 76 -10.53 -4.16 7.92
C ASN A 76 -10.49 -5.67 8.23
N ASP A 77 -10.06 -6.49 7.29
CA ASP A 77 -10.07 -7.94 7.45
C ASP A 77 -9.02 -8.64 6.57
N ALA A 78 -8.87 -9.94 6.77
CA ALA A 78 -7.91 -10.76 6.05
C ALA A 78 -8.23 -10.87 4.54
N GLU A 79 -9.50 -10.83 4.15
CA GLU A 79 -9.90 -10.91 2.73
C GLU A 79 -9.43 -9.68 1.96
N ILE A 80 -9.63 -8.50 2.53
CA ILE A 80 -9.13 -7.24 1.95
C ILE A 80 -7.60 -7.23 1.92
N ALA A 81 -6.95 -7.69 3.00
CA ALA A 81 -5.50 -7.80 3.05
C ALA A 81 -4.96 -8.69 1.93
N ARG A 82 -5.56 -9.86 1.75
CA ARG A 82 -5.18 -10.79 0.67
C ARG A 82 -5.32 -10.16 -0.71
N THR A 83 -6.45 -9.49 -0.94
CA THR A 83 -6.70 -8.78 -2.20
C THR A 83 -5.60 -7.74 -2.47
N ALA A 84 -5.27 -6.92 -1.49
CA ALA A 84 -4.24 -5.90 -1.61
C ALA A 84 -2.85 -6.50 -1.89
N ILE A 85 -2.49 -7.56 -1.16
CA ILE A 85 -1.19 -8.25 -1.32
C ILE A 85 -1.06 -8.86 -2.71
N LEU A 86 -2.11 -9.49 -3.22
CA LEU A 86 -2.10 -10.09 -4.56
C LEU A 86 -1.95 -9.05 -5.67
N GLU A 87 -2.38 -7.81 -5.44
CA GLU A 87 -2.16 -6.70 -6.36
C GLU A 87 -0.80 -5.99 -6.16
N GLY A 88 -0.01 -6.45 -5.19
CA GLY A 88 1.36 -6.00 -5.00
C GLY A 88 1.59 -5.04 -3.82
N ALA A 89 0.61 -4.89 -2.93
CA ALA A 89 0.83 -4.11 -1.69
C ALA A 89 1.97 -4.71 -0.87
N GLN A 90 2.87 -3.87 -0.41
CA GLN A 90 4.09 -4.27 0.31
C GLN A 90 3.98 -4.03 1.82
N PHE A 91 2.96 -3.34 2.26
CA PHE A 91 2.58 -3.21 3.67
C PHE A 91 1.08 -3.01 3.80
N ILE A 92 0.55 -3.35 4.96
CA ILE A 92 -0.88 -3.28 5.28
C ILE A 92 -1.06 -2.44 6.53
N VAL A 93 -2.02 -1.51 6.49
CA VAL A 93 -2.43 -0.71 7.64
C VAL A 93 -3.90 -0.98 7.94
N SER A 94 -4.18 -1.33 9.19
CA SER A 94 -5.52 -1.62 9.68
C SER A 94 -5.92 -0.61 10.75
N PRO A 95 -7.20 -0.24 10.84
CA PRO A 95 -7.68 0.70 11.86
C PRO A 95 -7.80 0.05 13.26
N TYR A 96 -7.68 -1.28 13.35
CA TYR A 96 -7.73 -2.04 14.60
C TYR A 96 -6.96 -3.35 14.48
N LEU A 97 -6.74 -4.02 15.60
CA LEU A 97 -6.10 -5.33 15.59
C LEU A 97 -7.08 -6.41 15.13
N ASP A 98 -6.78 -7.03 14.01
CA ASP A 98 -7.44 -8.24 13.50
C ASP A 98 -6.40 -9.35 13.41
N GLU A 99 -6.55 -10.38 14.25
CA GLU A 99 -5.56 -11.47 14.32
C GLU A 99 -5.45 -12.25 13.01
N ASP A 100 -6.57 -12.48 12.33
CA ASP A 100 -6.58 -13.22 11.05
C ASP A 100 -5.86 -12.43 9.97
N CYS A 101 -6.04 -11.11 9.95
CA CYS A 101 -5.30 -10.22 9.07
C CYS A 101 -3.78 -10.30 9.32
N VAL A 102 -3.37 -10.25 10.59
CA VAL A 102 -1.94 -10.36 10.96
C VAL A 102 -1.36 -11.71 10.55
N LYS A 103 -2.07 -12.81 10.83
CA LYS A 103 -1.65 -14.17 10.42
C LYS A 103 -1.49 -14.28 8.90
N LEU A 104 -2.45 -13.73 8.17
CA LEU A 104 -2.39 -13.73 6.71
C LEU A 104 -1.19 -12.94 6.21
N CYS A 105 -0.99 -11.72 6.67
CA CYS A 105 0.15 -10.89 6.28
C CYS A 105 1.48 -11.61 6.55
N ASN A 106 1.63 -12.19 7.73
CA ASN A 106 2.82 -12.97 8.07
C ASN A 106 3.05 -14.15 7.13
N SER A 107 1.99 -14.82 6.70
CA SER A 107 2.12 -15.95 5.75
C SER A 107 2.63 -15.52 4.37
N TYR A 108 2.39 -14.28 3.99
CA TYR A 108 2.91 -13.69 2.73
C TYR A 108 4.25 -12.96 2.93
N GLY A 109 4.74 -12.86 4.14
CA GLY A 109 5.95 -12.10 4.43
C GLY A 109 5.77 -10.57 4.38
N ILE A 110 4.56 -10.12 4.64
CA ILE A 110 4.15 -8.70 4.66
C ILE A 110 4.01 -8.21 6.10
#